data_282b46534351fb68dd7266d26cc4d062
#
_entry.id   282b46534351fb68dd7266d26cc4d062
#
_cell.length_a   1.000
_cell.length_b   1.000
_cell.length_c   1.000
_cell.angle_alpha   90.00
_cell.angle_beta   90.00
_cell.angle_gamma   90.00
#
_symmetry.space_group_name_H-M   'P 1'
#
loop_
_entity.id
_entity.type
_entity.pdbx_description
1 polymer ?
#
loop_
_entity_poly.entity_id
_entity_poly.type
_entity_poly.pdbx_seq_one_letter_code
_entity_poly.pdbx_strand_id
1 'polypeptide(L)'
;LGGSGGYSRIMYEALKQTDSPYVLYMDDDISIEPDSILRALALSRFAKSPMLVGGQMLNLQDRSHLHCMGEVIDHNAFMWTSAPYVEYDHDFAEYPLRDRENSKNLHRRIDVDGNGWWMCMIPRETAEKIGLPMPLFIKWDDWEYALRAAKAGYPTATIPGIAIWHMAWSDKDDAIDWQAYFHLRNRLVVASIHHEGSISGILKSMAKATAKHLLCLEYSTVAIQNEAIRDFLAGPEHVRDLLPTALPKIAAMRKQYPDAVVLPSATELPRTTGEATAYGMNIPTNPITKIRSLGAAVVNNLKPADPRHHEVPQANYPPLQARWFSLGRVDGVTVTTADGRGVVYRQRDRDKMIALAKESAALVKELRARFPEMRETYRSAHADLTSKESWERVFGID
;
A
#
# COMPACT_ATOMS: atom_id res chain seq x y z
N LEU A 1 -14.02 -11.56 13.40
CA LEU A 1 -13.01 -11.13 12.40
C LEU A 1 -12.51 -9.69 12.65
N GLY A 2 -13.16 -8.90 13.50
CA GLY A 2 -12.90 -7.46 13.59
C GLY A 2 -13.18 -6.78 12.23
N GLY A 3 -12.30 -5.91 11.77
CA GLY A 3 -12.38 -5.30 10.44
C GLY A 3 -11.96 -6.22 9.29
N SER A 4 -11.32 -7.35 9.57
CA SER A 4 -10.81 -8.27 8.55
C SER A 4 -11.95 -8.96 7.79
N GLY A 5 -12.20 -8.59 6.56
CA GLY A 5 -13.33 -9.07 5.76
C GLY A 5 -14.57 -8.16 5.79
N GLY A 6 -14.42 -6.92 6.29
CA GLY A 6 -15.51 -5.94 6.39
C GLY A 6 -16.19 -5.66 5.04
N TYR A 7 -15.45 -5.41 3.99
CA TYR A 7 -16.01 -5.17 2.64
C TYR A 7 -16.77 -6.39 2.11
N SER A 8 -16.27 -7.62 2.34
CA SER A 8 -16.98 -8.84 1.94
C SER A 8 -18.29 -9.01 2.73
N ARG A 9 -18.27 -8.71 4.04
CA ARG A 9 -19.48 -8.76 4.86
C ARG A 9 -20.51 -7.71 4.44
N ILE A 10 -20.07 -6.49 4.15
CA ILE A 10 -20.95 -5.43 3.66
C ILE A 10 -21.59 -5.84 2.33
N MET A 11 -20.82 -6.37 1.37
CA MET A 11 -21.36 -6.84 0.10
C MET A 11 -22.37 -7.98 0.30
N TYR A 12 -22.00 -8.97 1.11
CA TYR A 12 -22.88 -10.08 1.44
C TYR A 12 -24.23 -9.62 2.01
N GLU A 13 -24.22 -8.70 2.99
CA GLU A 13 -25.43 -8.18 3.59
C GLU A 13 -26.22 -7.29 2.62
N ALA A 14 -25.55 -6.47 1.83
CA ALA A 14 -26.21 -5.64 0.81
C ALA A 14 -26.96 -6.49 -0.21
N LEU A 15 -26.32 -7.55 -0.72
CA LEU A 15 -26.97 -8.46 -1.67
C LEU A 15 -28.15 -9.22 -1.08
N LYS A 16 -28.13 -9.48 0.24
CA LYS A 16 -29.17 -10.22 0.94
C LYS A 16 -30.35 -9.35 1.36
N GLN A 17 -30.10 -8.11 1.78
CA GLN A 17 -31.11 -7.27 2.46
C GLN A 17 -31.80 -6.25 1.55
N THR A 18 -31.29 -6.00 0.36
CA THR A 18 -31.85 -5.00 -0.56
C THR A 18 -31.74 -5.43 -2.00
N ASP A 19 -32.69 -5.03 -2.83
CA ASP A 19 -32.67 -5.19 -4.29
C ASP A 19 -32.09 -3.94 -5.00
N SER A 20 -31.39 -3.08 -4.29
CA SER A 20 -30.75 -1.89 -4.88
C SER A 20 -29.86 -2.30 -6.05
N PRO A 21 -29.96 -1.62 -7.22
CA PRO A 21 -29.17 -1.97 -8.39
C PRO A 21 -27.69 -1.62 -8.25
N TYR A 22 -27.31 -0.91 -7.21
CA TYR A 22 -25.91 -0.51 -6.96
C TYR A 22 -25.54 -0.69 -5.50
N VAL A 23 -24.28 -1.04 -5.26
CA VAL A 23 -23.63 -0.99 -3.94
C VAL A 23 -22.58 0.10 -4.00
N LEU A 24 -22.55 1.00 -3.02
CA LEU A 24 -21.56 2.05 -2.89
C LEU A 24 -20.64 1.73 -1.71
N TYR A 25 -19.38 1.42 -2.00
CA TYR A 25 -18.33 1.32 -1.00
C TYR A 25 -17.74 2.70 -0.69
N MET A 26 -17.53 2.96 0.58
CA MET A 26 -16.84 4.15 1.08
C MET A 26 -16.09 3.80 2.37
N ASP A 27 -14.95 4.45 2.59
CA ASP A 27 -14.28 4.40 3.89
C ASP A 27 -15.07 5.23 4.92
N ASP A 28 -14.92 4.95 6.20
CA ASP A 28 -15.66 5.60 7.29
C ASP A 28 -14.99 6.90 7.78
N ASP A 29 -13.78 7.19 7.32
CA ASP A 29 -12.97 8.36 7.66
C ASP A 29 -12.88 9.41 6.51
N ILE A 30 -13.82 9.38 5.57
CA ILE A 30 -13.90 10.35 4.46
C ILE A 30 -14.79 11.56 4.79
N SER A 31 -14.57 12.62 4.02
CA SER A 31 -15.54 13.72 3.85
C SER A 31 -16.02 13.74 2.41
N ILE A 32 -17.33 13.90 2.18
CA ILE A 32 -17.93 13.82 0.85
C ILE A 32 -18.99 14.88 0.65
N GLU A 33 -19.07 15.45 -0.56
CA GLU A 33 -20.22 16.23 -0.99
C GLU A 33 -21.29 15.31 -1.57
N PRO A 34 -22.56 15.44 -1.19
CA PRO A 34 -23.66 14.58 -1.67
C PRO A 34 -23.76 14.49 -3.20
N ASP A 35 -23.42 15.53 -3.90
CA ASP A 35 -23.38 15.58 -5.37
C ASP A 35 -22.43 14.55 -5.98
N SER A 36 -21.37 14.16 -5.29
CA SER A 36 -20.46 13.10 -5.75
C SER A 36 -21.18 11.76 -5.89
N ILE A 37 -22.06 11.43 -4.95
CA ILE A 37 -22.89 10.21 -5.00
C ILE A 37 -23.89 10.31 -6.15
N LEU A 38 -24.56 11.44 -6.29
CA LEU A 38 -25.55 11.64 -7.37
C LEU A 38 -24.90 11.56 -8.76
N ARG A 39 -23.70 12.09 -8.91
CA ARG A 39 -22.93 12.00 -10.18
C ARG A 39 -22.46 10.57 -10.47
N ALA A 40 -22.00 9.84 -9.46
CA ALA A 40 -21.65 8.42 -9.61
C ALA A 40 -22.87 7.61 -10.03
N LEU A 41 -24.02 7.83 -9.40
CA LEU A 41 -25.28 7.19 -9.76
C LEU A 41 -25.73 7.54 -11.19
N ALA A 42 -25.65 8.82 -11.57
CA ALA A 42 -26.01 9.27 -12.92
C ALA A 42 -25.10 8.61 -13.97
N LEU A 43 -23.78 8.58 -13.75
CA LEU A 43 -22.87 7.89 -14.66
C LEU A 43 -23.22 6.40 -14.78
N SER A 44 -23.43 5.71 -13.67
CA SER A 44 -23.78 4.30 -13.66
C SER A 44 -25.09 4.00 -14.39
N ARG A 45 -26.12 4.87 -14.25
CA ARG A 45 -27.42 4.69 -14.90
C ARG A 45 -27.43 4.98 -16.39
N PHE A 46 -26.63 5.96 -16.83
CA PHE A 46 -26.62 6.42 -18.22
C PHE A 46 -25.45 5.87 -19.04
N ALA A 47 -24.57 5.08 -18.45
CA ALA A 47 -23.53 4.38 -19.17
C ALA A 47 -24.16 3.34 -20.13
N LYS A 48 -23.53 3.16 -21.30
CA LYS A 48 -24.02 2.18 -22.31
C LYS A 48 -23.88 0.74 -21.84
N SER A 49 -22.94 0.47 -20.95
CA SER A 49 -22.70 -0.84 -20.33
C SER A 49 -22.38 -0.66 -18.86
N PRO A 50 -22.72 -1.64 -18.03
CA PRO A 50 -22.38 -1.60 -16.60
C PRO A 50 -20.87 -1.46 -16.39
N MET A 51 -20.50 -0.64 -15.40
CA MET A 51 -19.11 -0.37 -15.04
C MET A 51 -19.00 -0.05 -13.55
N LEU A 52 -17.82 -0.23 -12.99
CA LEU A 52 -17.46 0.30 -11.69
C LEU A 52 -17.15 1.80 -11.82
N VAL A 53 -17.67 2.61 -10.91
CA VAL A 53 -17.43 4.06 -10.91
C VAL A 53 -16.66 4.43 -9.66
N GLY A 54 -15.38 4.78 -9.86
CA GLY A 54 -14.47 5.17 -8.81
C GLY A 54 -14.54 6.65 -8.48
N GLY A 55 -14.37 6.98 -7.21
CA GLY A 55 -14.21 8.35 -6.73
C GLY A 55 -12.75 8.80 -6.74
N GLN A 56 -12.52 10.03 -7.15
CA GLN A 56 -11.22 10.69 -7.02
C GLN A 56 -10.97 11.07 -5.56
N MET A 57 -9.70 11.12 -5.13
CA MET A 57 -9.33 11.44 -3.75
C MET A 57 -8.63 12.78 -3.69
N LEU A 58 -9.19 13.70 -2.91
CA LEU A 58 -8.57 14.96 -2.50
C LEU A 58 -7.98 14.78 -1.10
N ASN A 59 -7.00 15.61 -0.75
CA ASN A 59 -6.39 15.60 0.58
C ASN A 59 -7.33 16.22 1.61
N LEU A 60 -7.56 15.53 2.73
CA LEU A 60 -8.45 16.01 3.79
C LEU A 60 -7.84 17.19 4.58
N GLN A 61 -6.53 17.23 4.77
CA GLN A 61 -5.80 18.28 5.44
C GLN A 61 -5.56 19.49 4.55
N ASP A 62 -5.41 19.28 3.25
CA ASP A 62 -5.26 20.33 2.25
C ASP A 62 -6.32 20.15 1.16
N ARG A 63 -7.51 20.68 1.44
CA ARG A 63 -8.75 20.37 0.70
C ARG A 63 -8.76 20.85 -0.74
N SER A 64 -7.84 21.72 -1.13
CA SER A 64 -7.67 22.15 -2.53
C SER A 64 -6.83 21.19 -3.36
N HIS A 65 -6.07 20.29 -2.73
CA HIS A 65 -5.19 19.36 -3.43
C HIS A 65 -5.89 18.08 -3.85
N LEU A 66 -5.77 17.76 -5.15
CA LEU A 66 -6.12 16.46 -5.72
C LEU A 66 -4.97 15.49 -5.47
N HIS A 67 -5.20 14.48 -4.63
CA HIS A 67 -4.19 13.49 -4.31
C HIS A 67 -4.14 12.33 -5.33
N CYS A 68 -5.30 11.84 -5.77
CA CYS A 68 -5.37 10.74 -6.75
C CYS A 68 -6.63 10.86 -7.60
N MET A 69 -6.50 10.75 -8.93
CA MET A 69 -7.66 10.77 -9.82
C MET A 69 -7.80 9.52 -10.70
N GLY A 70 -6.84 8.63 -10.71
CA GLY A 70 -6.92 7.37 -11.43
C GLY A 70 -5.59 6.66 -11.56
N GLU A 71 -5.62 5.35 -11.47
CA GLU A 71 -4.43 4.51 -11.46
C GLU A 71 -4.60 3.29 -12.36
N VAL A 72 -3.47 2.79 -12.86
CA VAL A 72 -3.37 1.56 -13.66
C VAL A 72 -2.25 0.68 -13.12
N ILE A 73 -2.22 -0.57 -13.52
CA ILE A 73 -1.14 -1.51 -13.17
C ILE A 73 0.05 -1.33 -14.13
N ASP A 74 1.22 -1.01 -13.59
CA ASP A 74 2.48 -1.27 -14.28
C ASP A 74 2.69 -2.78 -14.37
N HIS A 75 2.47 -3.35 -15.54
CA HIS A 75 2.57 -4.80 -15.76
C HIS A 75 3.97 -5.37 -15.55
N ASN A 76 5.04 -4.57 -15.57
CA ASN A 76 6.39 -5.07 -15.30
C ASN A 76 6.60 -5.32 -13.80
N ALA A 77 6.31 -4.33 -12.96
CA ALA A 77 6.44 -4.45 -11.52
C ALA A 77 5.18 -5.03 -10.84
N PHE A 78 4.06 -5.10 -11.54
CA PHE A 78 2.72 -5.38 -11.01
C PHE A 78 2.43 -4.51 -9.78
N MET A 79 2.47 -3.22 -10.00
CA MET A 79 2.24 -2.17 -9.01
C MET A 79 1.36 -1.09 -9.64
N TRP A 80 0.50 -0.47 -8.84
CA TRP A 80 -0.27 0.66 -9.34
C TRP A 80 0.64 1.86 -9.65
N THR A 81 0.26 2.60 -10.65
CA THR A 81 0.91 3.83 -11.09
C THR A 81 -0.16 4.74 -11.69
N SER A 82 0.17 6.01 -11.87
CA SER A 82 -0.73 6.97 -12.51
C SER A 82 -1.22 6.48 -13.85
N ALA A 83 -2.52 6.61 -14.10
CA ALA A 83 -3.05 6.42 -15.44
C ALA A 83 -2.48 7.50 -16.40
N PRO A 84 -2.40 7.24 -17.70
CA PRO A 84 -1.97 8.24 -18.67
C PRO A 84 -2.79 9.54 -18.56
N TYR A 85 -2.10 10.67 -18.62
CA TYR A 85 -2.71 12.02 -18.53
C TYR A 85 -3.34 12.36 -17.17
N VAL A 86 -3.13 11.56 -16.14
CA VAL A 86 -3.56 11.86 -14.78
C VAL A 86 -2.61 12.85 -14.13
N GLU A 87 -3.16 13.78 -13.40
CA GLU A 87 -2.42 14.70 -12.56
C GLU A 87 -2.48 14.26 -11.11
N TYR A 88 -1.34 14.34 -10.41
CA TYR A 88 -1.22 14.16 -8.98
C TYR A 88 -0.84 15.51 -8.36
N ASP A 89 -1.20 15.70 -7.10
CA ASP A 89 -0.88 16.92 -6.33
C ASP A 89 -1.32 18.21 -7.02
N HIS A 90 -2.38 18.16 -7.85
CA HIS A 90 -2.93 19.34 -8.49
C HIS A 90 -3.61 20.22 -7.45
N ASP A 91 -3.20 21.50 -7.37
CA ASP A 91 -3.81 22.48 -6.48
C ASP A 91 -4.91 23.28 -7.18
N PHE A 92 -6.17 23.04 -6.84
CA PHE A 92 -7.31 23.77 -7.35
C PHE A 92 -7.38 25.23 -6.86
N ALA A 93 -6.65 25.60 -5.80
CA ALA A 93 -6.56 26.99 -5.36
C ALA A 93 -5.68 27.79 -6.32
N GLU A 94 -4.61 27.20 -6.81
CA GLU A 94 -3.70 27.82 -7.79
C GLU A 94 -4.24 27.67 -9.23
N TYR A 95 -4.69 26.48 -9.60
CA TYR A 95 -5.19 26.16 -10.96
C TYR A 95 -6.61 25.61 -10.91
N PRO A 96 -7.63 26.47 -10.74
CA PRO A 96 -9.02 26.04 -10.63
C PRO A 96 -9.55 25.43 -11.93
N LEU A 97 -10.57 24.59 -11.85
CA LEU A 97 -11.18 23.95 -13.03
C LEU A 97 -11.63 24.93 -14.13
N ARG A 98 -11.97 26.19 -13.80
CA ARG A 98 -12.29 27.25 -14.79
C ARG A 98 -11.08 27.67 -15.64
N ASP A 99 -9.86 27.47 -15.16
CA ASP A 99 -8.61 27.60 -15.93
C ASP A 99 -8.41 26.37 -16.82
N ARG A 100 -9.03 26.40 -17.98
CA ARG A 100 -9.04 25.26 -18.90
C ARG A 100 -7.66 24.91 -19.48
N GLU A 101 -6.73 25.85 -19.51
CA GLU A 101 -5.38 25.62 -20.02
C GLU A 101 -4.58 24.74 -19.06
N ASN A 102 -4.58 25.09 -17.77
CA ASN A 102 -3.84 24.39 -16.74
C ASN A 102 -4.59 23.18 -16.14
N SER A 103 -5.90 23.06 -16.37
CA SER A 103 -6.72 21.96 -15.85
C SER A 103 -7.30 21.02 -16.93
N LYS A 104 -6.79 21.07 -18.17
CA LYS A 104 -7.37 20.34 -19.32
C LYS A 104 -7.51 18.82 -19.10
N ASN A 105 -6.57 18.22 -18.39
CA ASN A 105 -6.58 16.77 -18.09
C ASN A 105 -7.63 16.39 -17.04
N LEU A 106 -8.08 17.34 -16.23
CA LEU A 106 -9.10 17.16 -15.20
C LEU A 106 -10.54 17.14 -15.76
N HIS A 107 -10.73 17.48 -17.05
CA HIS A 107 -12.05 17.53 -17.70
C HIS A 107 -12.38 16.29 -18.53
N ARG A 108 -11.92 15.12 -18.10
CA ARG A 108 -12.11 13.88 -18.85
C ARG A 108 -12.47 12.69 -17.96
N ARG A 109 -13.12 11.72 -18.53
CA ARG A 109 -13.19 10.38 -17.97
C ARG A 109 -11.81 9.75 -18.03
N ILE A 110 -11.43 9.07 -16.96
CA ILE A 110 -10.20 8.27 -16.86
C ILE A 110 -10.62 6.80 -16.74
N ASP A 111 -10.26 5.99 -17.71
CA ASP A 111 -10.39 4.54 -17.60
C ASP A 111 -9.19 4.01 -16.83
N VAL A 112 -9.45 3.20 -15.81
CA VAL A 112 -8.48 2.73 -14.82
C VAL A 112 -8.56 1.21 -14.67
N ASP A 113 -7.48 0.59 -14.18
CA ASP A 113 -7.50 -0.84 -13.87
C ASP A 113 -8.07 -1.12 -12.47
N GLY A 114 -8.06 -0.12 -11.60
CA GLY A 114 -8.61 -0.20 -10.25
C GLY A 114 -8.90 1.17 -9.66
N ASN A 115 -9.69 1.19 -8.60
CA ASN A 115 -9.98 2.36 -7.80
C ASN A 115 -10.12 1.95 -6.34
N GLY A 116 -9.51 2.72 -5.44
CA GLY A 116 -9.64 2.47 -4.01
C GLY A 116 -11.10 2.57 -3.53
N TRP A 117 -11.42 1.78 -2.54
CA TRP A 117 -12.78 1.74 -1.98
C TRP A 117 -13.08 2.88 -1.00
N TRP A 118 -12.22 3.89 -0.93
CA TRP A 118 -12.62 5.17 -0.33
C TRP A 118 -13.91 5.75 -0.96
N MET A 119 -14.17 5.45 -2.23
CA MET A 119 -15.46 5.60 -2.91
C MET A 119 -15.47 4.79 -4.18
N CYS A 120 -16.30 3.75 -4.27
CA CYS A 120 -16.51 2.98 -5.49
C CYS A 120 -17.97 2.50 -5.59
N MET A 121 -18.66 2.89 -6.66
CA MET A 121 -20.01 2.42 -6.96
C MET A 121 -19.94 1.19 -7.86
N ILE A 122 -20.52 0.10 -7.41
CA ILE A 122 -20.46 -1.23 -8.02
C ILE A 122 -21.88 -1.64 -8.44
N PRO A 123 -22.13 -1.97 -9.72
CA PRO A 123 -23.41 -2.54 -10.13
C PRO A 123 -23.67 -3.87 -9.41
N ARG A 124 -24.88 -4.05 -8.92
CA ARG A 124 -25.28 -5.30 -8.23
C ARG A 124 -25.02 -6.54 -9.09
N GLU A 125 -25.34 -6.47 -10.37
CA GLU A 125 -25.12 -7.58 -11.32
C GLU A 125 -23.64 -7.96 -11.42
N THR A 126 -22.70 -7.01 -11.25
CA THR A 126 -21.27 -7.31 -11.18
C THR A 126 -20.97 -8.18 -9.95
N ALA A 127 -21.44 -7.75 -8.77
CA ALA A 127 -21.23 -8.49 -7.52
C ALA A 127 -21.86 -9.90 -7.57
N GLU A 128 -23.04 -10.04 -8.15
CA GLU A 128 -23.70 -11.32 -8.32
C GLU A 128 -22.93 -12.25 -9.29
N LYS A 129 -22.31 -11.68 -10.33
CA LYS A 129 -21.58 -12.44 -11.35
C LYS A 129 -20.17 -12.86 -10.91
N ILE A 130 -19.43 -11.97 -10.23
CA ILE A 130 -18.03 -12.21 -9.89
C ILE A 130 -17.81 -12.62 -8.43
N GLY A 131 -18.84 -12.58 -7.58
CA GLY A 131 -18.76 -12.95 -6.17
C GLY A 131 -18.25 -11.81 -5.26
N LEU A 132 -17.91 -12.20 -4.03
CA LEU A 132 -17.46 -11.30 -2.98
C LEU A 132 -15.97 -10.94 -3.12
N PRO A 133 -15.48 -9.85 -2.47
CA PRO A 133 -14.06 -9.57 -2.40
C PRO A 133 -13.24 -10.74 -1.85
N MET A 134 -11.99 -10.86 -2.29
CA MET A 134 -11.05 -11.85 -1.77
C MET A 134 -10.70 -11.63 -0.29
N PRO A 135 -10.30 -12.67 0.47
CA PRO A 135 -9.93 -12.57 1.88
C PRO A 135 -8.54 -11.93 2.09
N LEU A 136 -8.38 -10.70 1.64
CA LEU A 136 -7.09 -9.98 1.68
C LEU A 136 -6.96 -9.02 2.86
N PHE A 137 -8.07 -8.57 3.46
CA PHE A 137 -8.22 -7.63 4.58
C PHE A 137 -8.00 -6.17 4.15
N ILE A 138 -6.77 -5.74 3.85
CA ILE A 138 -6.41 -4.36 3.50
C ILE A 138 -5.35 -4.38 2.41
N LYS A 139 -5.38 -3.41 1.51
CA LYS A 139 -4.51 -3.29 0.33
C LYS A 139 -4.72 -4.44 -0.67
N TRP A 140 -4.91 -4.11 -1.91
CA TRP A 140 -5.10 -5.01 -3.05
C TRP A 140 -6.44 -5.73 -3.14
N ASP A 141 -7.32 -5.67 -2.16
CA ASP A 141 -8.67 -6.21 -2.19
C ASP A 141 -9.54 -5.48 -3.23
N ASP A 142 -9.47 -4.16 -3.25
CA ASP A 142 -10.05 -3.28 -4.25
C ASP A 142 -9.50 -3.52 -5.67
N TRP A 143 -8.18 -3.67 -5.76
CA TRP A 143 -7.50 -3.94 -7.02
C TRP A 143 -7.83 -5.32 -7.59
N GLU A 144 -7.82 -6.36 -6.74
CA GLU A 144 -8.23 -7.71 -7.15
C GLU A 144 -9.64 -7.69 -7.72
N TYR A 145 -10.56 -7.06 -7.00
CA TYR A 145 -11.97 -6.98 -7.40
C TYR A 145 -12.15 -6.26 -8.73
N ALA A 146 -11.50 -5.12 -8.92
CA ALA A 146 -11.56 -4.35 -10.17
C ALA A 146 -10.97 -5.12 -11.36
N LEU A 147 -9.81 -5.78 -11.19
CA LEU A 147 -9.20 -6.60 -12.24
C LEU A 147 -10.09 -7.80 -12.62
N ARG A 148 -10.73 -8.43 -11.66
CA ARG A 148 -11.69 -9.52 -11.86
C ARG A 148 -12.96 -9.02 -12.56
N ALA A 149 -13.49 -7.88 -12.16
CA ALA A 149 -14.62 -7.23 -12.80
C ALA A 149 -14.32 -6.90 -14.27
N ALA A 150 -13.16 -6.31 -14.56
CA ALA A 150 -12.72 -6.01 -15.92
C ALA A 150 -12.63 -7.25 -16.80
N LYS A 151 -12.08 -8.36 -16.31
CA LYS A 151 -12.08 -9.67 -17.01
C LYS A 151 -13.48 -10.20 -17.28
N ALA A 152 -14.45 -9.89 -16.44
CA ALA A 152 -15.86 -10.26 -16.60
C ALA A 152 -16.66 -9.31 -17.52
N GLY A 153 -16.03 -8.24 -18.03
CA GLY A 153 -16.62 -7.25 -18.92
C GLY A 153 -17.13 -5.98 -18.24
N TYR A 154 -16.80 -5.76 -16.97
CA TYR A 154 -17.17 -4.57 -16.18
C TYR A 154 -15.93 -3.70 -15.93
N PRO A 155 -15.65 -2.71 -16.82
CA PRO A 155 -14.50 -1.83 -16.65
C PRO A 155 -14.69 -0.89 -15.45
N THR A 156 -13.60 -0.29 -14.99
CA THR A 156 -13.62 0.78 -13.98
C THR A 156 -13.29 2.11 -14.63
N ALA A 157 -13.99 3.16 -14.22
CA ALA A 157 -13.70 4.52 -14.66
C ALA A 157 -13.86 5.53 -13.53
N THR A 158 -13.08 6.61 -13.59
CA THR A 158 -13.26 7.80 -12.76
C THR A 158 -13.60 9.02 -13.63
N ILE A 159 -14.37 9.95 -13.08
CA ILE A 159 -14.65 11.23 -13.74
C ILE A 159 -14.55 12.39 -12.76
N PRO A 160 -14.22 13.61 -13.24
CA PRO A 160 -14.22 14.80 -12.40
C PRO A 160 -15.60 15.03 -11.75
N GLY A 161 -15.54 15.46 -10.47
CA GLY A 161 -16.76 15.75 -9.69
C GLY A 161 -17.39 14.53 -9.03
N ILE A 162 -16.82 13.33 -9.19
CA ILE A 162 -17.03 12.17 -8.31
C ILE A 162 -15.79 12.08 -7.44
N ALA A 163 -15.83 12.66 -6.25
CA ALA A 163 -14.64 12.82 -5.42
C ALA A 163 -15.00 12.84 -3.93
N ILE A 164 -14.01 12.50 -3.13
CA ILE A 164 -14.03 12.56 -1.67
C ILE A 164 -12.77 13.25 -1.15
N TRP A 165 -12.77 13.62 0.12
CA TRP A 165 -11.57 13.99 0.87
C TRP A 165 -11.22 12.89 1.83
N HIS A 166 -9.97 12.48 1.80
CA HIS A 166 -9.42 11.43 2.64
C HIS A 166 -7.99 11.81 3.06
N MET A 167 -7.46 11.19 4.11
CA MET A 167 -6.08 11.38 4.51
C MET A 167 -5.13 10.93 3.39
N ALA A 168 -4.27 11.83 2.92
CA ALA A 168 -3.31 11.52 1.85
C ALA A 168 -2.29 10.44 2.29
N TRP A 169 -1.79 9.66 1.35
CA TRP A 169 -0.78 8.63 1.65
C TRP A 169 0.56 9.20 2.11
N SER A 170 0.87 10.46 1.75
CA SER A 170 2.05 11.18 2.23
C SER A 170 2.05 11.37 3.75
N ASP A 171 0.86 11.37 4.37
CA ASP A 171 0.65 11.62 5.78
C ASP A 171 0.53 10.32 6.59
N LYS A 172 0.86 9.19 5.98
CA LYS A 172 0.81 7.84 6.56
C LYS A 172 2.17 7.14 6.45
N ASP A 173 2.45 6.27 7.40
CA ASP A 173 3.65 5.40 7.42
C ASP A 173 3.40 4.01 6.79
N ASP A 174 2.36 3.87 5.97
CA ASP A 174 1.87 2.59 5.41
C ASP A 174 2.97 1.74 4.76
N ALA A 175 3.99 2.39 4.18
CA ALA A 175 5.10 1.70 3.54
C ALA A 175 6.09 1.04 4.51
N ILE A 176 6.06 1.41 5.79
CA ILE A 176 7.02 0.96 6.81
C ILE A 176 6.34 0.42 8.07
N ASP A 177 5.02 0.58 8.20
CA ASP A 177 4.24 0.05 9.32
C ASP A 177 3.74 -1.39 9.07
N TRP A 178 2.77 -1.85 9.86
CA TRP A 178 2.19 -3.19 9.74
C TRP A 178 1.51 -3.46 8.38
N GLN A 179 1.09 -2.41 7.68
CA GLN A 179 0.46 -2.53 6.35
C GLN A 179 1.44 -3.01 5.28
N ALA A 180 2.76 -2.79 5.47
CA ALA A 180 3.79 -3.26 4.54
C ALA A 180 3.78 -4.80 4.36
N TYR A 181 3.36 -5.55 5.39
CA TYR A 181 3.14 -6.99 5.29
C TYR A 181 1.98 -7.31 4.34
N PHE A 182 0.80 -6.71 4.58
CA PHE A 182 -0.38 -6.95 3.75
C PHE A 182 -0.15 -6.49 2.31
N HIS A 183 0.48 -5.33 2.15
CA HIS A 183 0.80 -4.80 0.83
C HIS A 183 1.64 -5.79 0.00
N LEU A 184 2.70 -6.38 0.57
CA LEU A 184 3.54 -7.32 -0.17
C LEU A 184 2.84 -8.67 -0.37
N ARG A 185 2.25 -9.27 0.69
CA ARG A 185 1.55 -10.55 0.59
C ARG A 185 0.45 -10.50 -0.45
N ASN A 186 -0.41 -9.49 -0.34
CA ASN A 186 -1.58 -9.37 -1.20
C ASN A 186 -1.19 -9.05 -2.65
N ARG A 187 -0.16 -8.21 -2.86
CA ARG A 187 0.42 -8.00 -4.19
C ARG A 187 0.86 -9.31 -4.84
N LEU A 188 1.51 -10.20 -4.11
CA LEU A 188 1.94 -11.50 -4.63
C LEU A 188 0.74 -12.39 -4.95
N VAL A 189 -0.29 -12.39 -4.10
CA VAL A 189 -1.55 -13.13 -4.33
C VAL A 189 -2.23 -12.62 -5.60
N VAL A 190 -2.47 -11.31 -5.71
CA VAL A 190 -3.17 -10.71 -6.86
C VAL A 190 -2.35 -10.87 -8.14
N ALA A 191 -1.01 -10.72 -8.06
CA ALA A 191 -0.12 -10.98 -9.18
C ALA A 191 -0.15 -12.45 -9.63
N SER A 192 -0.25 -13.41 -8.73
CA SER A 192 -0.33 -14.83 -9.10
C SER A 192 -1.61 -15.15 -9.88
N ILE A 193 -2.68 -14.43 -9.62
CA ILE A 193 -3.98 -14.61 -10.29
C ILE A 193 -4.05 -13.84 -11.61
N HIS A 194 -3.64 -12.56 -11.60
CA HIS A 194 -3.94 -11.63 -12.69
C HIS A 194 -2.74 -11.28 -13.59
N HIS A 195 -1.48 -11.47 -13.12
CA HIS A 195 -0.30 -11.14 -13.90
C HIS A 195 0.06 -12.25 -14.86
N GLU A 196 0.12 -11.95 -16.17
CA GLU A 196 0.48 -12.93 -17.20
C GLU A 196 1.99 -12.92 -17.53
N GLY A 197 2.71 -11.89 -17.10
CA GLY A 197 4.11 -11.69 -17.44
C GLY A 197 5.08 -12.46 -16.53
N SER A 198 6.37 -12.15 -16.74
CA SER A 198 7.46 -12.66 -15.90
C SER A 198 7.46 -12.01 -14.53
N ILE A 199 7.67 -12.80 -13.47
CA ILE A 199 7.84 -12.30 -12.10
C ILE A 199 9.10 -11.43 -11.91
N SER A 200 10.02 -11.41 -12.88
CA SER A 200 11.32 -10.74 -12.74
C SER A 200 11.25 -9.27 -12.35
N GLY A 201 10.28 -8.52 -12.89
CA GLY A 201 10.06 -7.12 -12.53
C GLY A 201 9.57 -6.96 -11.08
N ILE A 202 8.67 -7.85 -10.64
CA ILE A 202 8.19 -7.91 -9.25
C ILE A 202 9.37 -8.16 -8.31
N LEU A 203 10.18 -9.20 -8.57
CA LEU A 203 11.35 -9.54 -7.74
C LEU A 203 12.37 -8.41 -7.69
N LYS A 204 12.61 -7.73 -8.83
CA LYS A 204 13.50 -6.55 -8.88
C LYS A 204 12.97 -5.41 -8.01
N SER A 205 11.67 -5.15 -8.05
CA SER A 205 11.05 -4.11 -7.21
C SER A 205 11.12 -4.46 -5.73
N MET A 206 10.90 -5.73 -5.36
CA MET A 206 11.05 -6.23 -3.99
C MET A 206 12.49 -6.09 -3.48
N ALA A 207 13.48 -6.52 -4.26
CA ALA A 207 14.90 -6.40 -3.89
C ALA A 207 15.31 -4.94 -3.68
N LYS A 208 14.81 -4.02 -4.53
CA LYS A 208 15.04 -2.58 -4.37
C LYS A 208 14.40 -2.04 -3.08
N ALA A 209 13.18 -2.46 -2.76
CA ALA A 209 12.48 -2.07 -1.53
C ALA A 209 13.22 -2.59 -0.29
N THR A 210 13.60 -3.88 -0.27
CA THR A 210 14.39 -4.48 0.82
C THR A 210 15.69 -3.73 1.05
N ALA A 211 16.46 -3.44 -0.01
CA ALA A 211 17.71 -2.68 0.10
C ALA A 211 17.48 -1.27 0.66
N LYS A 212 16.42 -0.59 0.21
CA LYS A 212 16.01 0.72 0.74
C LYS A 212 15.72 0.64 2.24
N HIS A 213 14.88 -0.32 2.67
CA HIS A 213 14.50 -0.46 4.08
C HIS A 213 15.70 -0.79 4.98
N LEU A 214 16.59 -1.69 4.54
CA LEU A 214 17.82 -1.98 5.27
C LEU A 214 18.72 -0.75 5.45
N LEU A 215 18.90 0.07 4.40
CA LEU A 215 19.69 1.29 4.44
C LEU A 215 18.98 2.44 5.18
N CYS A 216 17.66 2.38 5.34
CA CYS A 216 16.88 3.30 6.16
C CYS A 216 16.75 2.84 7.61
N LEU A 217 17.43 1.73 8.02
CA LEU A 217 17.37 1.14 9.34
C LEU A 217 15.93 0.74 9.76
N GLU A 218 15.12 0.30 8.78
CA GLU A 218 13.74 -0.13 8.92
C GLU A 218 13.68 -1.67 8.95
N TYR A 219 14.32 -2.27 9.95
CA TYR A 219 14.49 -3.73 10.03
C TYR A 219 13.18 -4.46 10.31
N SER A 220 12.29 -3.84 11.09
CA SER A 220 10.96 -4.39 11.34
C SER A 220 10.17 -4.58 10.05
N THR A 221 10.27 -3.63 9.12
CA THR A 221 9.61 -3.69 7.82
C THR A 221 10.13 -4.85 6.98
N VAL A 222 11.45 -5.05 6.94
CA VAL A 222 12.04 -6.19 6.21
C VAL A 222 11.60 -7.53 6.82
N ALA A 223 11.57 -7.62 8.14
CA ALA A 223 11.14 -8.84 8.84
C ALA A 223 9.70 -9.22 8.49
N ILE A 224 8.76 -8.27 8.53
CA ILE A 224 7.36 -8.55 8.18
C ILE A 224 7.15 -8.76 6.68
N GLN A 225 7.98 -8.16 5.81
CA GLN A 225 7.96 -8.47 4.38
C GLN A 225 8.47 -9.88 4.08
N ASN A 226 9.47 -10.36 4.83
CA ASN A 226 9.91 -11.76 4.75
C ASN A 226 8.78 -12.71 5.17
N GLU A 227 8.04 -12.38 6.23
CA GLU A 227 6.88 -13.15 6.65
C GLU A 227 5.75 -13.13 5.61
N ALA A 228 5.53 -12.00 4.95
CA ALA A 228 4.57 -11.89 3.85
C ALA A 228 4.86 -12.87 2.70
N ILE A 229 6.13 -13.07 2.37
CA ILE A 229 6.54 -14.05 1.35
C ILE A 229 6.28 -15.49 1.83
N ARG A 230 6.56 -15.81 3.10
CA ARG A 230 6.28 -17.15 3.66
C ARG A 230 4.80 -17.46 3.63
N ASP A 231 3.97 -16.52 4.10
CA ASP A 231 2.52 -16.71 4.16
C ASP A 231 1.90 -16.83 2.75
N PHE A 232 2.43 -16.10 1.75
CA PHE A 232 2.05 -16.30 0.34
C PHE A 232 2.41 -17.71 -0.15
N LEU A 233 3.63 -18.19 0.15
CA LEU A 233 4.11 -19.51 -0.28
C LEU A 233 3.42 -20.67 0.44
N ALA A 234 2.75 -20.42 1.55
CA ALA A 234 1.93 -21.41 2.25
C ALA A 234 0.58 -21.68 1.56
N GLY A 235 0.16 -20.82 0.63
CA GLY A 235 -0.99 -21.06 -0.24
C GLY A 235 -2.28 -20.36 0.15
N PRO A 236 -3.33 -20.49 -0.67
CA PRO A 236 -4.56 -19.71 -0.56
C PRO A 236 -5.38 -19.99 0.70
N GLU A 237 -5.47 -21.23 1.15
CA GLU A 237 -6.19 -21.58 2.38
C GLU A 237 -5.53 -20.94 3.59
N HIS A 238 -4.19 -20.97 3.65
CA HIS A 238 -3.45 -20.32 4.72
C HIS A 238 -3.72 -18.80 4.75
N VAL A 239 -3.76 -18.14 3.60
CA VAL A 239 -4.08 -16.70 3.52
C VAL A 239 -5.47 -16.40 4.05
N ARG A 240 -6.47 -17.25 3.76
CA ARG A 240 -7.82 -17.14 4.31
C ARG A 240 -7.83 -17.33 5.82
N ASP A 241 -7.15 -18.36 6.33
CA ASP A 241 -7.12 -18.70 7.75
C ASP A 241 -6.40 -17.64 8.60
N LEU A 242 -5.51 -16.84 7.97
CA LEU A 242 -4.83 -15.72 8.62
C LEU A 242 -5.72 -14.49 8.86
N LEU A 243 -6.92 -14.39 8.28
CA LEU A 243 -7.78 -13.20 8.43
C LEU A 243 -7.91 -12.71 9.88
N PRO A 244 -8.23 -13.55 10.87
CA PRO A 244 -8.38 -13.12 12.26
C PRO A 244 -7.04 -12.92 12.99
N THR A 245 -5.93 -13.48 12.51
CA THR A 245 -4.69 -13.62 13.29
C THR A 245 -3.50 -12.87 12.73
N ALA A 246 -3.52 -12.52 11.43
CA ALA A 246 -2.37 -11.87 10.80
C ALA A 246 -2.01 -10.53 11.46
N LEU A 247 -2.97 -9.65 11.69
CA LEU A 247 -2.70 -8.33 12.26
C LEU A 247 -2.05 -8.40 13.65
N PRO A 248 -2.59 -9.14 14.65
CA PRO A 248 -1.92 -9.29 15.94
C PRO A 248 -0.55 -9.99 15.84
N LYS A 249 -0.39 -10.99 14.95
CA LYS A 249 0.90 -11.64 14.67
C LYS A 249 1.95 -10.62 14.21
N ILE A 250 1.61 -9.81 13.21
CA ILE A 250 2.51 -8.81 12.64
C ILE A 250 2.82 -7.69 13.65
N ALA A 251 1.84 -7.24 14.41
CA ALA A 251 2.05 -6.27 15.47
C ALA A 251 3.02 -6.79 16.56
N ALA A 252 2.90 -8.07 16.95
CA ALA A 252 3.80 -8.69 17.90
C ALA A 252 5.23 -8.84 17.34
N MET A 253 5.38 -9.20 16.07
CA MET A 253 6.69 -9.27 15.41
C MET A 253 7.38 -7.91 15.39
N ARG A 254 6.66 -6.86 15.02
CA ARG A 254 7.22 -5.49 14.94
C ARG A 254 7.71 -4.97 16.29
N LYS A 255 7.01 -5.28 17.37
CA LYS A 255 7.41 -4.86 18.73
C LYS A 255 8.80 -5.36 19.17
N GLN A 256 9.38 -6.34 18.48
CA GLN A 256 10.74 -6.85 18.74
C GLN A 256 11.84 -5.95 18.16
N TYR A 257 11.48 -4.90 17.43
CA TYR A 257 12.40 -4.01 16.74
C TYR A 257 12.24 -2.56 17.23
N PRO A 258 13.34 -1.90 17.63
CA PRO A 258 13.28 -0.50 18.08
C PRO A 258 12.67 0.45 17.03
N ASP A 259 12.95 0.23 15.75
CA ASP A 259 12.43 1.02 14.64
C ASP A 259 10.89 0.95 14.46
N ALA A 260 10.22 0.08 15.21
CA ALA A 260 8.75 -0.02 15.20
C ALA A 260 8.09 0.43 16.51
N VAL A 261 8.88 0.79 17.51
CA VAL A 261 8.37 1.31 18.80
C VAL A 261 8.26 2.82 18.73
N VAL A 262 7.03 3.33 18.76
CA VAL A 262 6.77 4.78 18.77
C VAL A 262 6.88 5.30 20.19
N LEU A 263 7.80 6.24 20.40
CA LEU A 263 7.94 7.03 21.62
C LEU A 263 7.10 8.30 21.46
N PRO A 264 6.27 8.69 22.42
CA PRO A 264 5.41 9.87 22.32
C PRO A 264 6.18 11.17 22.07
N SER A 265 7.44 11.25 22.53
CA SER A 265 8.29 12.41 22.33
C SER A 265 9.76 12.02 22.23
N ALA A 266 10.51 12.75 21.42
CA ALA A 266 11.98 12.66 21.40
C ALA A 266 12.63 13.00 22.75
N THR A 267 11.91 13.67 23.67
CA THR A 267 12.40 14.00 25.01
C THR A 267 12.49 12.79 25.97
N GLU A 268 11.92 11.65 25.58
CA GLU A 268 12.12 10.38 26.30
C GLU A 268 13.52 9.80 26.12
N LEU A 269 14.27 10.34 25.16
CA LEU A 269 15.66 9.98 24.89
C LEU A 269 16.61 11.12 25.30
N PRO A 270 17.90 10.84 25.53
CA PRO A 270 18.91 11.87 25.72
C PRO A 270 18.94 12.86 24.55
N ARG A 271 19.41 14.08 24.82
CA ARG A 271 19.62 15.07 23.75
C ARG A 271 20.56 14.51 22.68
N THR A 272 20.25 14.80 21.43
CA THR A 272 21.09 14.38 20.29
C THR A 272 22.51 14.91 20.42
N THR A 273 23.51 14.16 19.95
CA THR A 273 24.91 14.60 19.94
C THR A 273 25.17 15.72 18.93
N GLY A 274 24.31 15.87 17.93
CA GLY A 274 24.50 16.83 16.82
C GLY A 274 25.56 16.40 15.79
N GLU A 275 26.10 15.18 15.91
CA GLU A 275 27.10 14.65 14.97
C GLU A 275 26.54 14.39 13.56
N ALA A 276 25.21 14.26 13.45
CA ALA A 276 24.52 14.20 12.18
C ALA A 276 23.51 15.34 12.07
N THR A 277 23.33 15.87 10.88
CA THR A 277 22.37 16.95 10.63
C THR A 277 21.28 16.49 9.68
N ALA A 278 20.03 16.81 10.05
CA ALA A 278 18.88 16.60 9.19
C ALA A 278 18.84 17.63 8.03
N TYR A 279 19.43 18.80 8.22
CA TYR A 279 19.40 19.90 7.27
C TYR A 279 20.68 19.97 6.42
N GLY A 280 20.56 20.34 5.16
CA GLY A 280 21.70 20.56 4.25
C GLY A 280 22.26 19.29 3.62
N MET A 281 21.49 18.22 3.59
CA MET A 281 21.91 17.00 2.91
C MET A 281 21.99 17.20 1.40
N ASN A 282 23.16 16.86 0.85
CA ASN A 282 23.32 16.78 -0.60
C ASN A 282 22.48 15.61 -1.14
N ILE A 283 21.27 15.90 -1.59
CA ILE A 283 20.45 14.94 -2.30
C ILE A 283 21.23 14.50 -3.54
N PRO A 284 21.52 13.20 -3.72
CA PRO A 284 22.26 12.74 -4.88
C PRO A 284 21.41 12.92 -6.15
N THR A 285 21.70 13.94 -6.94
CA THR A 285 20.90 14.36 -8.10
C THR A 285 21.30 13.63 -9.39
N ASN A 286 22.57 13.30 -9.56
CA ASN A 286 23.07 12.63 -10.76
C ASN A 286 23.47 11.17 -10.49
N PRO A 287 23.58 10.31 -11.52
CA PRO A 287 23.91 8.90 -11.36
C PRO A 287 25.19 8.62 -10.60
N ILE A 288 26.24 9.44 -10.80
CA ILE A 288 27.56 9.25 -10.15
C ILE A 288 27.44 9.50 -8.64
N THR A 289 26.80 10.59 -8.25
CA THR A 289 26.59 10.91 -6.83
C THR A 289 25.68 9.89 -6.16
N LYS A 290 24.66 9.35 -6.87
CA LYS A 290 23.81 8.25 -6.38
C LYS A 290 24.62 7.00 -6.10
N ILE A 291 25.48 6.57 -7.05
CA ILE A 291 26.34 5.38 -6.89
C ILE A 291 27.32 5.58 -5.74
N ARG A 292 27.98 6.73 -5.65
CA ARG A 292 28.92 7.05 -4.54
C ARG A 292 28.21 7.03 -3.18
N SER A 293 27.04 7.66 -3.09
CA SER A 293 26.25 7.68 -1.86
C SER A 293 25.78 6.28 -1.46
N LEU A 294 25.36 5.47 -2.43
CA LEU A 294 24.96 4.09 -2.18
C LEU A 294 26.15 3.25 -1.70
N GLY A 295 27.31 3.35 -2.37
CA GLY A 295 28.53 2.66 -1.95
C GLY A 295 28.96 3.05 -0.55
N ALA A 296 28.92 4.34 -0.20
CA ALA A 296 29.24 4.83 1.13
C ALA A 296 28.23 4.31 2.18
N ALA A 297 26.95 4.32 1.88
CA ALA A 297 25.93 3.77 2.77
C ALA A 297 26.13 2.27 3.02
N VAL A 298 26.37 1.48 1.97
CA VAL A 298 26.65 0.03 2.09
C VAL A 298 27.89 -0.21 2.93
N VAL A 299 29.01 0.46 2.63
CA VAL A 299 30.26 0.31 3.38
C VAL A 299 30.07 0.68 4.85
N ASN A 300 29.34 1.75 5.15
CA ASN A 300 29.04 2.13 6.53
C ASN A 300 28.23 1.07 7.25
N ASN A 301 27.19 0.53 6.60
CA ASN A 301 26.33 -0.49 7.19
C ASN A 301 27.04 -1.85 7.41
N LEU A 302 28.16 -2.12 6.73
CA LEU A 302 29.00 -3.31 6.95
C LEU A 302 30.00 -3.15 8.09
N LYS A 303 30.20 -1.94 8.61
CA LYS A 303 31.06 -1.70 9.78
C LYS A 303 30.25 -1.89 11.08
N PRO A 304 30.92 -2.20 12.21
CA PRO A 304 30.30 -2.12 13.53
C PRO A 304 29.71 -0.72 13.77
N ALA A 305 28.56 -0.65 14.42
CA ALA A 305 28.00 0.62 14.88
C ALA A 305 28.74 1.12 16.13
N ASP A 306 28.79 2.42 16.35
CA ASP A 306 29.23 2.97 17.62
C ASP A 306 28.11 2.72 18.66
N PRO A 307 28.36 1.93 19.73
CA PRO A 307 27.34 1.59 20.70
C PRO A 307 26.77 2.80 21.46
N ARG A 308 27.50 3.92 21.54
CA ARG A 308 26.99 5.16 22.13
C ARG A 308 25.70 5.64 21.45
N HIS A 309 25.58 5.42 20.14
CA HIS A 309 24.44 5.85 19.36
C HIS A 309 23.26 4.86 19.38
N HIS A 310 23.34 3.80 20.17
CA HIS A 310 22.19 3.02 20.59
C HIS A 310 21.51 3.58 21.85
N GLU A 311 22.19 4.48 22.59
CA GLU A 311 21.65 5.15 23.76
C GLU A 311 21.35 6.63 23.50
N VAL A 312 22.25 7.30 22.74
CA VAL A 312 22.16 8.73 22.45
C VAL A 312 22.03 8.94 20.95
N PRO A 313 20.88 9.43 20.43
CA PRO A 313 20.69 9.64 19.00
C PRO A 313 21.61 10.74 18.46
N GLN A 314 22.11 10.56 17.23
CA GLN A 314 22.96 11.55 16.57
C GLN A 314 22.18 12.77 16.08
N ALA A 315 20.93 12.57 15.67
CA ALA A 315 20.03 13.62 15.19
C ALA A 315 18.57 13.19 15.28
N ASN A 316 17.65 14.15 15.09
CA ASN A 316 16.24 13.87 14.84
C ASN A 316 15.91 14.24 13.37
N TYR A 317 15.32 13.31 12.62
CA TYR A 317 14.96 13.48 11.23
C TYR A 317 13.44 13.61 11.06
N PRO A 318 12.95 14.58 10.29
CA PRO A 318 11.57 14.56 9.83
C PRO A 318 11.37 13.42 8.82
N PRO A 319 10.13 12.91 8.63
CA PRO A 319 9.85 11.73 7.79
C PRO A 319 10.39 11.87 6.36
N LEU A 320 10.21 13.02 5.74
CA LEU A 320 10.62 13.28 4.36
C LEU A 320 12.15 13.28 4.17
N GLN A 321 12.91 13.50 5.23
CA GLN A 321 14.37 13.52 5.19
C GLN A 321 15.01 12.19 5.62
N ALA A 322 14.25 11.27 6.17
CA ALA A 322 14.69 9.94 6.58
C ALA A 322 14.89 9.01 5.37
N ARG A 323 15.85 9.36 4.50
CA ARG A 323 16.13 8.66 3.25
C ARG A 323 17.40 7.81 3.35
N TRP A 324 17.52 6.80 2.49
CA TRP A 324 18.67 5.88 2.47
C TRP A 324 20.04 6.59 2.35
N PHE A 325 20.12 7.69 1.65
CA PHE A 325 21.37 8.46 1.50
C PHE A 325 21.71 9.30 2.74
N SER A 326 20.71 9.58 3.60
CA SER A 326 20.89 10.21 4.90
C SER A 326 21.19 9.17 5.98
N LEU A 327 20.26 8.22 6.13
CA LEU A 327 20.28 7.25 7.22
C LEU A 327 21.35 6.17 7.02
N GLY A 328 21.75 5.88 5.80
CA GLY A 328 22.79 4.91 5.51
C GLY A 328 24.19 5.27 6.07
N ARG A 329 24.37 6.45 6.69
CA ARG A 329 25.65 6.93 7.23
C ARG A 329 25.64 7.17 8.75
N VAL A 330 24.52 6.92 9.40
CA VAL A 330 24.37 7.15 10.85
C VAL A 330 24.31 5.83 11.60
N ASP A 331 24.52 5.88 12.90
CA ASP A 331 24.49 4.72 13.80
C ASP A 331 23.21 4.66 14.62
N GLY A 332 22.64 5.81 14.97
CA GLY A 332 21.40 5.90 15.72
C GLY A 332 20.75 7.28 15.58
N VAL A 333 19.49 7.32 15.19
CA VAL A 333 18.73 8.56 15.00
C VAL A 333 17.28 8.37 15.37
N THR A 334 16.64 9.43 15.82
CA THR A 334 15.18 9.46 15.90
C THR A 334 14.59 9.94 14.58
N VAL A 335 13.44 9.37 14.21
CA VAL A 335 12.66 9.80 13.04
C VAL A 335 11.24 10.09 13.51
N THR A 336 10.73 11.28 13.21
CA THR A 336 9.33 11.63 13.51
C THR A 336 8.42 10.78 12.64
N THR A 337 7.30 10.28 13.20
CA THR A 337 6.28 9.55 12.44
C THR A 337 5.54 10.49 11.48
N ALA A 338 5.10 9.99 10.32
CA ALA A 338 4.41 10.82 9.33
C ALA A 338 3.09 11.39 9.86
N ASP A 339 2.41 10.63 10.71
CA ASP A 339 1.17 11.04 11.38
C ASP A 339 1.38 11.93 12.62
N GLY A 340 2.62 12.26 12.97
CA GLY A 340 2.96 13.14 14.09
C GLY A 340 2.73 12.57 15.48
N ARG A 341 2.41 11.27 15.64
CA ARG A 341 2.17 10.64 16.94
C ARG A 341 3.39 10.56 17.86
N GLY A 342 4.59 10.71 17.30
CA GLY A 342 5.83 10.64 18.07
C GLY A 342 7.07 10.41 17.22
N VAL A 343 8.04 9.72 17.78
CA VAL A 343 9.29 9.38 17.12
C VAL A 343 9.58 7.90 17.25
N VAL A 344 10.29 7.34 16.27
CA VAL A 344 10.88 6.00 16.34
C VAL A 344 12.40 6.10 16.43
N TYR A 345 13.04 5.21 17.18
CA TYR A 345 14.49 5.18 17.28
C TYR A 345 15.07 4.15 16.30
N ARG A 346 15.64 4.62 15.21
CA ARG A 346 16.30 3.78 14.21
C ARG A 346 17.76 3.63 14.57
N GLN A 347 18.17 2.41 14.80
CA GLN A 347 19.52 2.05 15.26
C GLN A 347 20.18 1.12 14.25
N ARG A 348 21.42 1.42 13.86
CA ARG A 348 22.17 0.58 12.94
C ARG A 348 22.66 -0.68 13.63
N ASP A 349 22.26 -1.83 13.12
CA ASP A 349 22.66 -3.16 13.58
C ASP A 349 23.14 -3.97 12.40
N ARG A 350 24.47 -4.11 12.28
CA ARG A 350 25.12 -4.80 11.15
C ARG A 350 24.69 -6.26 11.06
N ASP A 351 24.66 -6.95 12.17
CA ASP A 351 24.43 -8.42 12.16
C ASP A 351 22.96 -8.70 11.86
N LYS A 352 22.05 -7.91 12.39
CA LYS A 352 20.62 -7.96 12.06
C LYS A 352 20.36 -7.63 10.60
N MET A 353 21.01 -6.58 10.06
CA MET A 353 20.93 -6.23 8.63
C MET A 353 21.38 -7.39 7.75
N ILE A 354 22.54 -8.03 8.06
CA ILE A 354 23.06 -9.15 7.27
C ILE A 354 22.14 -10.37 7.37
N ALA A 355 21.61 -10.65 8.56
CA ALA A 355 20.68 -11.77 8.77
C ALA A 355 19.42 -11.59 7.94
N LEU A 356 18.77 -10.43 8.02
CA LEU A 356 17.56 -10.10 7.26
C LEU A 356 17.82 -10.09 5.74
N ALA A 357 18.96 -9.55 5.30
CA ALA A 357 19.32 -9.56 3.88
C ALA A 357 19.49 -10.97 3.33
N LYS A 358 20.16 -11.86 4.07
CA LYS A 358 20.34 -13.28 3.68
C LYS A 358 19.00 -14.01 3.64
N GLU A 359 18.16 -13.80 4.63
CA GLU A 359 16.82 -14.38 4.71
C GLU A 359 15.95 -13.91 3.53
N SER A 360 15.90 -12.60 3.25
CA SER A 360 15.18 -12.06 2.10
C SER A 360 15.69 -12.64 0.78
N ALA A 361 17.00 -12.77 0.62
CA ALA A 361 17.58 -13.37 -0.59
C ALA A 361 17.18 -14.84 -0.78
N ALA A 362 17.15 -15.62 0.29
CA ALA A 362 16.70 -17.00 0.27
C ALA A 362 15.22 -17.11 -0.10
N LEU A 363 14.36 -16.30 0.52
CA LEU A 363 12.93 -16.26 0.24
C LEU A 363 12.62 -15.80 -1.18
N VAL A 364 13.34 -14.79 -1.69
CA VAL A 364 13.19 -14.34 -3.08
C VAL A 364 13.60 -15.43 -4.07
N LYS A 365 14.64 -16.22 -3.75
CA LYS A 365 15.05 -17.38 -4.56
C LYS A 365 13.97 -18.47 -4.56
N GLU A 366 13.42 -18.80 -3.40
CA GLU A 366 12.30 -19.74 -3.26
C GLU A 366 11.06 -19.27 -3.99
N LEU A 367 10.67 -17.99 -3.78
CA LEU A 367 9.55 -17.37 -4.47
C LEU A 367 9.69 -17.47 -5.99
N ARG A 368 10.90 -17.19 -6.53
CA ARG A 368 11.16 -17.33 -7.97
C ARG A 368 10.93 -18.74 -8.46
N ALA A 369 11.38 -19.72 -7.71
CA ALA A 369 11.27 -21.13 -8.09
C ALA A 369 9.82 -21.64 -8.03
N ARG A 370 9.08 -21.23 -6.98
CA ARG A 370 7.73 -21.74 -6.71
C ARG A 370 6.60 -20.89 -7.27
N PHE A 371 6.89 -19.71 -7.81
CA PHE A 371 5.82 -18.81 -8.30
C PHE A 371 4.94 -19.43 -9.40
N PRO A 372 5.45 -20.24 -10.35
CA PRO A 372 4.59 -20.92 -11.31
C PRO A 372 3.60 -21.90 -10.66
N GLU A 373 4.03 -22.66 -9.66
CA GLU A 373 3.18 -23.52 -8.83
C GLU A 373 2.14 -22.70 -8.08
N MET A 374 2.56 -21.64 -7.39
CA MET A 374 1.66 -20.76 -6.63
C MET A 374 0.63 -20.08 -7.53
N ARG A 375 1.02 -19.69 -8.73
CA ARG A 375 0.10 -19.13 -9.75
C ARG A 375 -1.04 -20.11 -10.05
N GLU A 376 -0.74 -21.36 -10.29
CA GLU A 376 -1.74 -22.38 -10.56
C GLU A 376 -2.63 -22.62 -9.33
N THR A 377 -2.03 -22.74 -8.17
CA THR A 377 -2.72 -22.97 -6.90
C THR A 377 -3.70 -21.83 -6.56
N TYR A 378 -3.27 -20.56 -6.66
CA TYR A 378 -4.15 -19.43 -6.38
C TYR A 378 -5.24 -19.25 -7.45
N ARG A 379 -4.93 -19.49 -8.72
CA ARG A 379 -5.94 -19.45 -9.79
C ARG A 379 -7.00 -20.53 -9.62
N SER A 380 -6.61 -21.73 -9.24
CA SER A 380 -7.54 -22.84 -8.99
C SER A 380 -8.45 -22.57 -7.78
N ALA A 381 -7.91 -21.94 -6.73
CA ALA A 381 -8.65 -21.60 -5.52
C ALA A 381 -9.51 -20.33 -5.64
N HIS A 382 -9.28 -19.50 -6.66
CA HIS A 382 -9.84 -18.15 -6.76
C HIS A 382 -11.38 -18.11 -6.71
N ALA A 383 -12.06 -19.03 -7.40
CA ALA A 383 -13.51 -19.12 -7.41
C ALA A 383 -14.07 -19.46 -6.01
N ASP A 384 -13.43 -20.38 -5.26
CA ASP A 384 -13.84 -20.69 -3.88
C ASP A 384 -13.59 -19.50 -2.95
N LEU A 385 -12.41 -18.87 -3.02
CA LEU A 385 -12.05 -17.74 -2.16
C LEU A 385 -12.99 -16.52 -2.29
N THR A 386 -13.69 -16.40 -3.42
CA THR A 386 -14.63 -15.30 -3.70
C THR A 386 -16.09 -15.72 -3.62
N SER A 387 -16.36 -17.01 -3.34
CA SER A 387 -17.72 -17.55 -3.28
C SER A 387 -18.46 -17.10 -2.03
N LYS A 388 -19.78 -17.02 -2.15
CA LYS A 388 -20.67 -16.72 -1.02
C LYS A 388 -20.56 -17.80 0.05
N GLU A 389 -20.53 -19.06 -0.35
CA GLU A 389 -20.48 -20.22 0.53
C GLU A 389 -19.16 -20.26 1.33
N SER A 390 -18.03 -19.88 0.72
CA SER A 390 -16.75 -19.79 1.42
C SER A 390 -16.78 -18.69 2.47
N TRP A 391 -17.37 -17.55 2.15
CA TRP A 391 -17.50 -16.45 3.09
C TRP A 391 -18.53 -16.72 4.21
N GLU A 392 -19.62 -17.46 3.93
CA GLU A 392 -20.56 -17.90 4.94
C GLU A 392 -19.87 -18.75 6.02
N ARG A 393 -18.99 -19.68 5.60
CA ARG A 393 -18.14 -20.45 6.54
C ARG A 393 -17.22 -19.53 7.37
N VAL A 394 -16.60 -18.53 6.75
CA VAL A 394 -15.75 -17.56 7.45
C VAL A 394 -16.54 -16.69 8.43
N PHE A 395 -17.77 -16.34 8.10
CA PHE A 395 -18.65 -15.54 8.95
C PHE A 395 -19.32 -16.37 10.04
N GLY A 396 -19.26 -17.71 9.99
CA GLY A 396 -19.99 -18.61 10.88
C GLY A 396 -21.50 -18.52 10.67
N ILE A 397 -21.93 -18.41 9.42
CA ILE A 397 -23.33 -18.41 9.00
C ILE A 397 -23.63 -19.81 8.43
N ASP A 398 -24.48 -20.57 9.10
CA ASP A 398 -24.98 -21.89 8.67
C ASP A 398 -26.21 -21.77 7.75
#